data_02f8a38969be0347fe0f82f308f5ebf9
#
_entry.id   02f8a38969be0347fe0f82f308f5ebf9
#
_cell.length_a   1.000
_cell.length_b   1.000
_cell.length_c   1.000
_cell.angle_alpha   90.00
_cell.angle_beta   90.00
_cell.angle_gamma   90.00
#
_symmetry.space_group_name_H-M   'P 1'
#
loop_
_entity.id
_entity.type
_entity.pdbx_description
1 polymer ?
#
loop_
_entity_poly.entity_id
_entity_poly.type
_entity_poly.pdbx_seq_one_letter_code
_entity_poly.pdbx_strand_id
1 'polypeptide(L)'
;MGPVRAILSIVFAILGTVLSLFSSDTSPPSDSDLRLPQVAIRSEDNAYYSLARIQMYLYEPTGDPNMLHEHLVGARWNGRFVRDVLYRNEKAMRYFDEAARKPDFQDPTVSDYEDPSFDAILSFRNIARVSSLKAALLFRLGREEEALAEAFKILDNGQKVQDSQGSVAHYLFGADMKNIGLGRIRQIAQSTTLPPDILRSYVKKLEKYKQNEEGLKTAFKREYAFLVWAVDEVKSGHLRSEVGGIIEPLKAHRFYFKPNKTKSLFGDFVRSQIKDVDAPCGFRTVREITHLTPSSMPQWIITENLAGRILYDMAMPRYATTALETRCQEDFSVSATQVLLASRAYTMETGQYPASLDNLVPRYMDGVPDDPFDGKPLRYSREKKVIYSVGMDLVDSGGRESQRGAPTGDHVVRITF
;
A
#
# COMPACT_ATOMS: atom_id res chain seq x y z
N MET A 1 36.39 21.44 -2.04
CA MET A 1 36.39 20.14 -2.71
C MET A 1 37.78 19.53 -2.59
N GLY A 2 37.95 18.30 -2.08
CA GLY A 2 39.29 17.72 -1.93
C GLY A 2 39.92 17.40 -3.28
N PRO A 3 41.28 17.38 -3.36
CA PRO A 3 42.03 17.22 -4.61
C PRO A 3 41.66 15.91 -5.38
N VAL A 4 41.27 14.89 -4.68
CA VAL A 4 40.84 13.61 -5.30
C VAL A 4 39.55 13.78 -6.12
N ARG A 5 38.57 14.58 -5.65
CA ARG A 5 37.32 14.85 -6.39
C ARG A 5 37.61 15.64 -7.67
N ALA A 6 38.53 16.60 -7.63
CA ALA A 6 38.91 17.38 -8.79
C ALA A 6 39.60 16.52 -9.86
N ILE A 7 40.51 15.63 -9.48
CA ILE A 7 41.19 14.69 -10.39
C ILE A 7 40.16 13.72 -11.04
N LEU A 8 39.27 13.16 -10.26
CA LEU A 8 38.21 12.27 -10.77
C LEU A 8 37.31 12.99 -11.76
N SER A 9 36.88 14.23 -11.48
CA SER A 9 36.09 15.03 -12.39
C SER A 9 36.80 15.28 -13.73
N ILE A 10 38.09 15.52 -13.72
CA ILE A 10 38.89 15.69 -14.93
C ILE A 10 38.99 14.39 -15.73
N VAL A 11 39.22 13.27 -15.06
CA VAL A 11 39.28 11.95 -15.71
C VAL A 11 37.95 11.60 -16.36
N PHE A 12 36.83 11.81 -15.66
CA PHE A 12 35.48 11.62 -16.22
C PHE A 12 35.22 12.55 -17.42
N ALA A 13 35.65 13.80 -17.35
CA ALA A 13 35.48 14.75 -18.45
C ALA A 13 36.25 14.33 -19.71
N ILE A 14 37.52 13.96 -19.58
CA ILE A 14 38.36 13.57 -20.74
C ILE A 14 37.87 12.26 -21.34
N LEU A 15 37.76 11.21 -20.54
CA LEU A 15 37.31 9.88 -21.02
C LEU A 15 35.85 9.90 -21.49
N GLY A 16 34.98 10.61 -20.77
CA GLY A 16 33.58 10.77 -21.14
C GLY A 16 33.44 11.46 -22.50
N THR A 17 34.25 12.48 -22.80
CA THR A 17 34.26 13.13 -24.10
C THR A 17 34.68 12.17 -25.20
N VAL A 18 35.79 11.45 -25.03
CA VAL A 18 36.29 10.50 -26.02
C VAL A 18 35.27 9.36 -26.26
N LEU A 19 34.76 8.75 -25.19
CA LEU A 19 33.79 7.67 -25.29
C LEU A 19 32.46 8.12 -25.88
N SER A 20 32.06 9.38 -25.64
CA SER A 20 30.83 9.94 -26.21
C SER A 20 30.87 10.10 -27.73
N LEU A 21 32.07 10.21 -28.33
CA LEU A 21 32.18 10.25 -29.79
C LEU A 21 31.76 8.92 -30.47
N PHE A 22 31.87 7.83 -29.74
CA PHE A 22 31.56 6.47 -30.24
C PHE A 22 30.27 5.89 -29.64
N SER A 23 29.50 6.70 -28.88
CA SER A 23 28.35 6.21 -28.15
C SER A 23 27.12 7.05 -28.44
N SER A 24 26.08 6.42 -29.01
CA SER A 24 24.74 7.00 -29.18
C SER A 24 23.78 6.48 -28.13
N ASP A 25 22.73 7.23 -27.82
CA ASP A 25 21.59 6.71 -27.04
C ASP A 25 20.76 5.75 -27.90
N THR A 26 19.96 4.91 -27.26
CA THR A 26 18.98 4.05 -27.93
C THR A 26 17.79 4.87 -28.47
N SER A 27 16.99 4.29 -29.35
CA SER A 27 15.68 4.85 -29.70
C SER A 27 14.79 4.97 -28.47
N PRO A 28 13.82 5.90 -28.47
CA PRO A 28 12.83 5.97 -27.39
C PRO A 28 12.17 4.61 -27.14
N PRO A 29 11.94 4.23 -25.87
CA PRO A 29 11.31 2.95 -25.56
C PRO A 29 9.87 2.89 -26.08
N SER A 30 9.44 1.70 -26.50
CA SER A 30 8.02 1.43 -26.70
C SER A 30 7.36 1.24 -25.34
N ASP A 31 6.50 2.18 -24.95
CA ASP A 31 5.89 2.25 -23.62
C ASP A 31 4.36 2.36 -23.64
N SER A 32 3.73 2.09 -24.78
CA SER A 32 2.27 2.22 -24.94
C SER A 32 1.47 1.36 -23.96
N ASP A 33 2.02 0.23 -23.53
CA ASP A 33 1.46 -0.69 -22.54
C ASP A 33 1.55 -0.14 -21.09
N LEU A 34 2.46 0.81 -20.85
CA LEU A 34 2.67 1.46 -19.55
C LEU A 34 1.96 2.80 -19.41
N ARG A 35 1.33 3.28 -20.48
CA ARG A 35 0.58 4.54 -20.45
C ARG A 35 -0.77 4.37 -19.80
N LEU A 36 -1.11 5.34 -18.95
CA LEU A 36 -2.44 5.42 -18.35
C LEU A 36 -3.37 6.24 -19.25
N PRO A 37 -4.63 5.80 -19.44
CA PRO A 37 -5.62 6.61 -20.10
C PRO A 37 -5.91 7.87 -19.28
N GLN A 38 -6.24 8.96 -19.96
CA GLN A 38 -6.73 10.15 -19.25
C GLN A 38 -8.15 9.87 -18.72
N VAL A 39 -8.32 10.05 -17.42
CA VAL A 39 -9.63 9.91 -16.76
C VAL A 39 -10.09 11.29 -16.33
N ALA A 40 -11.26 11.70 -16.83
CA ALA A 40 -11.93 12.93 -16.41
C ALA A 40 -13.09 12.56 -15.48
N ILE A 41 -12.92 12.80 -14.18
CA ILE A 41 -13.98 12.64 -13.17
C ILE A 41 -14.52 14.02 -12.85
N ARG A 42 -15.86 14.17 -12.87
CA ARG A 42 -16.50 15.42 -12.47
C ARG A 42 -16.23 15.72 -11.00
N SER A 43 -16.04 16.98 -10.67
CA SER A 43 -15.70 17.39 -9.28
C SER A 43 -16.73 16.95 -8.25
N GLU A 44 -18.02 16.92 -8.62
CA GLU A 44 -19.10 16.44 -7.77
C GLU A 44 -19.03 14.94 -7.48
N ASP A 45 -18.48 14.14 -8.39
CA ASP A 45 -18.34 12.69 -8.27
C ASP A 45 -16.99 12.28 -7.64
N ASN A 46 -16.03 13.20 -7.57
CA ASN A 46 -14.68 12.94 -7.12
C ASN A 46 -14.53 13.12 -5.59
N ALA A 47 -14.29 12.03 -4.88
CA ALA A 47 -14.08 12.02 -3.44
C ALA A 47 -12.81 12.78 -3.00
N TYR A 48 -11.84 12.97 -3.89
CA TYR A 48 -10.60 13.69 -3.59
C TYR A 48 -10.90 15.08 -2.98
N TYR A 49 -11.80 15.86 -3.58
CA TYR A 49 -12.07 17.21 -3.10
C TYR A 49 -12.70 17.29 -1.72
N SER A 50 -13.39 16.24 -1.29
CA SER A 50 -13.88 16.14 0.09
C SER A 50 -12.76 15.68 1.03
N LEU A 51 -11.97 14.68 0.64
CA LEU A 51 -10.86 14.17 1.44
C LEU A 51 -9.74 15.20 1.61
N ALA A 52 -9.38 15.96 0.58
CA ALA A 52 -8.36 17.01 0.66
C ALA A 52 -8.73 18.12 1.65
N ARG A 53 -10.04 18.43 1.82
CA ARG A 53 -10.50 19.40 2.82
C ARG A 53 -10.29 18.95 4.26
N ILE A 54 -10.16 17.66 4.50
CA ILE A 54 -9.95 17.09 5.83
C ILE A 54 -8.70 17.68 6.47
N GLN A 55 -7.62 17.84 5.72
CA GLN A 55 -6.35 18.41 6.20
C GLN A 55 -6.54 19.74 6.95
N MET A 56 -7.47 20.60 6.50
CA MET A 56 -7.73 21.90 7.14
C MET A 56 -8.45 21.81 8.49
N TYR A 57 -9.08 20.67 8.79
CA TYR A 57 -9.95 20.51 9.97
C TYR A 57 -9.59 19.32 10.85
N LEU A 58 -8.57 18.57 10.43
CA LEU A 58 -8.11 17.41 11.19
C LEU A 58 -7.43 17.87 12.47
N TYR A 59 -7.97 17.43 13.59
CA TYR A 59 -7.33 17.56 14.90
C TYR A 59 -6.63 16.26 15.27
N GLU A 60 -5.33 16.33 15.47
CA GLU A 60 -4.53 15.25 16.02
C GLU A 60 -4.22 15.55 17.48
N PRO A 61 -4.54 14.63 18.41
CA PRO A 61 -4.24 14.85 19.83
C PRO A 61 -2.73 15.04 20.02
N THR A 62 -2.38 16.14 20.68
CA THR A 62 -1.01 16.40 21.13
C THR A 62 -0.75 15.70 22.46
N GLY A 63 0.45 15.20 22.70
CA GLY A 63 0.82 14.50 23.93
C GLY A 63 1.45 13.14 23.67
N ASP A 64 1.04 12.11 24.40
CA ASP A 64 1.57 10.76 24.21
C ASP A 64 1.16 10.18 22.84
N PRO A 65 2.11 9.97 21.92
CA PRO A 65 1.83 9.41 20.61
C PRO A 65 1.16 8.03 20.64
N ASN A 66 1.34 7.29 21.74
CA ASN A 66 0.77 5.97 21.91
C ASN A 66 -0.70 6.02 22.34
N MET A 67 -1.16 7.12 22.92
CA MET A 67 -2.52 7.22 23.47
C MET A 67 -3.58 6.91 22.43
N LEU A 68 -3.50 7.50 21.23
CA LEU A 68 -4.44 7.22 20.14
C LEU A 68 -4.36 5.75 19.70
N HIS A 69 -3.15 5.23 19.57
CA HIS A 69 -2.93 3.84 19.18
C HIS A 69 -3.53 2.84 20.18
N GLU A 70 -3.33 3.05 21.49
CA GLU A 70 -3.90 2.19 22.53
C GLU A 70 -5.43 2.11 22.48
N HIS A 71 -6.09 3.24 22.17
CA HIS A 71 -7.55 3.27 21.97
C HIS A 71 -7.99 2.56 20.69
N LEU A 72 -7.18 2.65 19.63
CA LEU A 72 -7.47 1.99 18.36
C LEU A 72 -7.36 0.47 18.47
N VAL A 73 -6.34 -0.03 19.14
CA VAL A 73 -6.14 -1.49 19.34
C VAL A 73 -6.97 -2.07 20.49
N GLY A 74 -7.67 -1.22 21.24
CA GLY A 74 -8.51 -1.64 22.36
C GLY A 74 -7.74 -1.96 23.66
N ALA A 75 -6.43 -1.67 23.73
CA ALA A 75 -5.60 -1.89 24.91
C ALA A 75 -6.01 -0.97 26.08
N ARG A 76 -6.56 0.19 25.77
CA ARG A 76 -7.05 1.18 26.72
C ARG A 76 -8.34 1.81 26.22
N TRP A 77 -9.24 2.19 27.13
CA TRP A 77 -10.43 2.95 26.80
C TRP A 77 -10.68 4.10 27.75
N ASN A 78 -10.73 5.31 27.21
CA ASN A 78 -11.15 6.51 27.90
C ASN A 78 -12.24 7.21 27.08
N GLY A 79 -13.51 7.03 27.49
CA GLY A 79 -14.65 7.57 26.75
C GLY A 79 -14.70 9.10 26.71
N ARG A 80 -14.11 9.82 27.69
CA ARG A 80 -14.01 11.29 27.66
C ARG A 80 -13.05 11.71 26.55
N PHE A 81 -11.86 11.10 26.51
CA PHE A 81 -10.86 11.36 25.47
C PHE A 81 -11.42 11.08 24.07
N VAL A 82 -12.05 9.93 23.86
CA VAL A 82 -12.63 9.57 22.56
C VAL A 82 -13.70 10.58 22.13
N ARG A 83 -14.60 11.00 23.04
CA ARG A 83 -15.61 12.01 22.71
C ARG A 83 -14.99 13.38 22.39
N ASP A 84 -13.93 13.79 23.08
CA ASP A 84 -13.21 15.04 22.78
C ASP A 84 -12.57 14.99 21.40
N VAL A 85 -11.88 13.90 21.06
CA VAL A 85 -11.28 13.68 19.71
C VAL A 85 -12.36 13.74 18.62
N LEU A 86 -13.50 13.07 18.83
CA LEU A 86 -14.60 13.06 17.86
C LEU A 86 -15.23 14.45 17.71
N TYR A 87 -15.45 15.17 18.81
CA TYR A 87 -16.01 16.53 18.79
C TYR A 87 -15.10 17.49 18.00
N ARG A 88 -13.80 17.48 18.28
CA ARG A 88 -12.83 18.34 17.56
C ARG A 88 -12.69 18.00 16.09
N ASN A 89 -12.96 16.74 15.72
CA ASN A 89 -12.91 16.28 14.33
C ASN A 89 -14.28 16.27 13.63
N GLU A 90 -15.34 16.82 14.23
CA GLU A 90 -16.70 16.75 13.66
C GLU A 90 -16.75 17.24 12.21
N LYS A 91 -16.06 18.34 11.90
CA LYS A 91 -16.06 18.90 10.54
C LYS A 91 -15.26 18.03 9.56
N ALA A 92 -14.11 17.51 9.98
CA ALA A 92 -13.31 16.58 9.19
C ALA A 92 -14.09 15.28 8.91
N MET A 93 -14.81 14.76 9.91
CA MET A 93 -15.68 13.59 9.78
C MET A 93 -16.81 13.80 8.78
N ARG A 94 -17.41 15.00 8.72
CA ARG A 94 -18.43 15.31 7.69
C ARG A 94 -17.87 15.22 6.27
N TYR A 95 -16.65 15.71 6.04
CA TYR A 95 -15.99 15.55 4.73
C TYR A 95 -15.66 14.09 4.43
N PHE A 96 -15.27 13.30 5.42
CA PHE A 96 -15.07 11.87 5.27
C PHE A 96 -16.37 11.13 4.89
N ASP A 97 -17.49 11.50 5.51
CA ASP A 97 -18.83 10.99 5.19
C ASP A 97 -19.27 11.40 3.78
N GLU A 98 -18.95 12.63 3.35
CA GLU A 98 -19.21 13.11 2.00
C GLU A 98 -18.41 12.32 0.96
N ALA A 99 -17.12 12.12 1.20
CA ALA A 99 -16.25 11.33 0.34
C ALA A 99 -16.76 9.89 0.15
N ALA A 100 -17.27 9.27 1.22
CA ALA A 100 -17.79 7.90 1.15
C ALA A 100 -19.00 7.77 0.21
N ARG A 101 -19.80 8.83 0.05
CA ARG A 101 -20.98 8.85 -0.82
C ARG A 101 -20.66 9.09 -2.30
N LYS A 102 -19.47 9.62 -2.61
CA LYS A 102 -19.04 9.86 -3.99
C LYS A 102 -18.58 8.56 -4.64
N PRO A 103 -18.85 8.34 -5.94
CA PRO A 103 -18.52 7.09 -6.59
C PRO A 103 -17.01 6.91 -6.81
N ASP A 104 -16.30 7.99 -7.16
CA ASP A 104 -14.96 7.94 -7.69
C ASP A 104 -13.95 8.70 -6.82
N PHE A 105 -12.68 8.40 -7.02
CA PHE A 105 -11.56 9.17 -6.46
C PHE A 105 -10.47 9.30 -7.52
N GLN A 106 -10.02 10.53 -7.77
CA GLN A 106 -8.82 10.81 -8.55
C GLN A 106 -8.16 12.06 -8.00
N ASP A 107 -6.91 11.93 -7.58
CA ASP A 107 -6.08 13.05 -7.18
C ASP A 107 -5.64 13.83 -8.43
N PRO A 108 -6.06 15.10 -8.61
CA PRO A 108 -5.68 15.88 -9.77
C PRO A 108 -4.19 16.29 -9.74
N THR A 109 -3.55 16.26 -8.57
CA THR A 109 -2.14 16.66 -8.39
C THR A 109 -1.17 15.52 -8.67
N VAL A 110 -1.66 14.29 -8.84
CA VAL A 110 -0.81 13.10 -9.05
C VAL A 110 0.05 13.17 -10.31
N SER A 111 -0.30 14.06 -11.25
CA SER A 111 0.48 14.33 -12.47
C SER A 111 1.37 15.55 -12.35
N ASP A 112 1.29 16.28 -11.24
CA ASP A 112 2.21 17.37 -10.88
C ASP A 112 3.38 16.76 -10.13
N TYR A 113 4.43 16.44 -10.86
CA TYR A 113 5.61 15.79 -10.31
C TYR A 113 6.60 16.78 -9.67
N GLU A 114 6.39 18.09 -9.84
CA GLU A 114 7.24 19.12 -9.25
C GLU A 114 6.92 19.36 -7.76
N ASP A 115 5.65 19.21 -7.38
CA ASP A 115 5.20 19.34 -5.99
C ASP A 115 4.20 18.23 -5.61
N PRO A 116 4.67 16.98 -5.46
CA PRO A 116 3.81 15.88 -5.01
C PRO A 116 3.44 16.09 -3.55
N SER A 117 2.27 16.69 -3.29
CA SER A 117 1.75 16.88 -1.94
C SER A 117 1.25 15.56 -1.35
N PHE A 118 2.07 14.91 -0.54
CA PHE A 118 1.67 13.74 0.26
C PHE A 118 0.90 14.12 1.54
N ASP A 119 0.83 15.39 1.89
CA ASP A 119 0.17 15.84 3.14
C ASP A 119 -1.32 15.54 3.16
N ALA A 120 -1.99 15.71 2.02
CA ALA A 120 -3.40 15.37 1.90
C ALA A 120 -3.64 13.87 2.15
N ILE A 121 -2.79 13.00 1.59
CA ILE A 121 -2.91 11.53 1.71
C ILE A 121 -2.69 11.08 3.16
N LEU A 122 -1.75 11.67 3.89
CA LEU A 122 -1.55 11.39 5.30
C LEU A 122 -2.81 11.72 6.12
N SER A 123 -3.51 12.81 5.78
CA SER A 123 -4.75 13.18 6.45
C SER A 123 -5.87 12.15 6.25
N PHE A 124 -5.90 11.41 5.13
CA PHE A 124 -6.89 10.36 4.85
C PHE A 124 -6.74 9.19 5.83
N ARG A 125 -5.51 8.75 6.10
CA ARG A 125 -5.23 7.72 7.10
C ARG A 125 -5.62 8.17 8.51
N ASN A 126 -5.31 9.40 8.87
CA ASN A 126 -5.57 9.91 10.21
C ASN A 126 -7.07 10.07 10.48
N ILE A 127 -7.85 10.52 9.50
CA ILE A 127 -9.32 10.56 9.65
C ILE A 127 -9.94 9.14 9.70
N ALA A 128 -9.36 8.16 9.00
CA ALA A 128 -9.77 6.76 9.11
C ALA A 128 -9.59 6.23 10.55
N ARG A 129 -8.51 6.62 11.25
CA ARG A 129 -8.31 6.33 12.68
C ARG A 129 -9.39 6.97 13.55
N VAL A 130 -9.73 8.23 13.31
CA VAL A 130 -10.82 8.94 14.03
C VAL A 130 -12.16 8.25 13.77
N SER A 131 -12.46 7.88 12.52
CA SER A 131 -13.67 7.11 12.16
C SER A 131 -13.70 5.74 12.87
N SER A 132 -12.55 5.07 12.98
CA SER A 132 -12.44 3.82 13.75
C SER A 132 -12.74 4.02 15.24
N LEU A 133 -12.34 5.14 15.87
CA LEU A 133 -12.76 5.47 17.24
C LEU A 133 -14.26 5.71 17.37
N LYS A 134 -14.88 6.35 16.37
CA LYS A 134 -16.34 6.52 16.32
C LYS A 134 -17.05 5.16 16.28
N ALA A 135 -16.57 4.24 15.42
CA ALA A 135 -17.11 2.89 15.36
C ALA A 135 -16.98 2.17 16.72
N ALA A 136 -15.84 2.31 17.41
CA ALA A 136 -15.65 1.74 18.75
C ALA A 136 -16.62 2.33 19.79
N LEU A 137 -16.87 3.64 19.73
CA LEU A 137 -17.84 4.29 20.62
C LEU A 137 -19.26 3.81 20.33
N LEU A 138 -19.68 3.76 19.08
CA LEU A 138 -20.99 3.24 18.67
C LEU A 138 -21.21 1.81 19.15
N PHE A 139 -20.21 0.93 18.97
CA PHE A 139 -20.28 -0.44 19.46
C PHE A 139 -20.48 -0.52 20.97
N ARG A 140 -19.75 0.28 21.76
CA ARG A 140 -19.91 0.34 23.22
C ARG A 140 -21.26 0.93 23.70
N LEU A 141 -21.94 1.66 22.82
CA LEU A 141 -23.31 2.17 23.06
C LEU A 141 -24.39 1.17 22.64
N GLY A 142 -24.03 -0.04 22.21
CA GLY A 142 -24.95 -1.06 21.71
C GLY A 142 -25.47 -0.80 20.27
N ARG A 143 -24.90 0.18 19.57
CA ARG A 143 -25.27 0.54 18.18
C ARG A 143 -24.40 -0.23 17.20
N GLU A 144 -24.51 -1.56 17.22
CA GLU A 144 -23.54 -2.47 16.57
C GLU A 144 -23.56 -2.37 15.04
N GLU A 145 -24.73 -2.30 14.42
CA GLU A 145 -24.85 -2.15 12.95
C GLU A 145 -24.27 -0.82 12.47
N GLU A 146 -24.49 0.27 13.22
CA GLU A 146 -23.91 1.56 12.90
C GLU A 146 -22.38 1.56 13.08
N ALA A 147 -21.88 0.81 14.07
CA ALA A 147 -20.44 0.62 14.26
C ALA A 147 -19.80 -0.11 13.08
N LEU A 148 -20.44 -1.17 12.60
CA LEU A 148 -20.01 -1.89 11.39
C LEU A 148 -20.10 -0.99 10.15
N ALA A 149 -21.20 -0.25 9.98
CA ALA A 149 -21.35 0.69 8.86
C ALA A 149 -20.24 1.74 8.84
N GLU A 150 -19.85 2.26 10.01
CA GLU A 150 -18.72 3.20 10.13
C GLU A 150 -17.39 2.55 9.75
N ALA A 151 -17.14 1.29 10.16
CA ALA A 151 -15.94 0.54 9.77
C ALA A 151 -15.90 0.24 8.26
N PHE A 152 -17.02 -0.13 7.65
CA PHE A 152 -17.12 -0.33 6.20
C PHE A 152 -16.93 0.94 5.39
N LYS A 153 -17.34 2.10 5.92
CA LYS A 153 -17.05 3.41 5.30
C LYS A 153 -15.54 3.64 5.16
N ILE A 154 -14.76 3.21 6.15
CA ILE A 154 -13.30 3.29 6.07
C ILE A 154 -12.78 2.41 4.93
N LEU A 155 -13.30 1.18 4.80
CA LEU A 155 -12.96 0.27 3.70
C LEU A 155 -13.30 0.88 2.33
N ASP A 156 -14.51 1.44 2.19
CA ASP A 156 -14.97 2.04 0.92
C ASP A 156 -14.07 3.20 0.48
N ASN A 157 -13.70 4.10 1.39
CA ASN A 157 -12.79 5.19 1.07
C ASN A 157 -11.37 4.69 0.76
N GLY A 158 -10.86 3.71 1.51
CA GLY A 158 -9.57 3.09 1.23
C GLY A 158 -9.53 2.42 -0.14
N GLN A 159 -10.58 1.68 -0.50
CA GLN A 159 -10.71 1.04 -1.82
C GLN A 159 -10.69 2.05 -2.96
N LYS A 160 -11.45 3.16 -2.85
CA LYS A 160 -11.45 4.22 -3.86
C LYS A 160 -10.06 4.82 -4.08
N VAL A 161 -9.29 5.03 -2.99
CA VAL A 161 -7.92 5.53 -3.10
C VAL A 161 -7.02 4.53 -3.81
N GLN A 162 -7.18 3.22 -3.55
CA GLN A 162 -6.43 2.16 -4.24
C GLN A 162 -6.81 2.01 -5.72
N ASP A 163 -8.10 2.16 -6.04
CA ASP A 163 -8.62 2.01 -7.41
C ASP A 163 -8.33 3.22 -8.31
N SER A 164 -7.83 4.30 -7.72
CA SER A 164 -7.48 5.52 -8.47
C SER A 164 -6.26 5.33 -9.36
N GLN A 165 -6.06 6.26 -10.30
CA GLN A 165 -4.80 6.37 -11.04
C GLN A 165 -3.71 7.07 -10.22
N GLY A 166 -3.66 6.78 -8.92
CA GLY A 166 -2.65 7.29 -7.99
C GLY A 166 -1.30 6.57 -8.10
N SER A 167 -0.30 7.08 -7.38
CA SER A 167 1.01 6.45 -7.24
C SER A 167 0.96 5.21 -6.33
N VAL A 168 2.06 4.48 -6.22
CA VAL A 168 2.20 3.38 -5.23
C VAL A 168 1.95 3.87 -3.80
N ALA A 169 2.28 5.14 -3.49
CA ALA A 169 1.94 5.72 -2.19
C ALA A 169 0.43 5.77 -1.96
N HIS A 170 -0.37 6.20 -2.95
CA HIS A 170 -1.85 6.17 -2.86
C HIS A 170 -2.35 4.75 -2.58
N TYR A 171 -1.83 3.77 -3.33
CA TYR A 171 -2.20 2.36 -3.13
C TYR A 171 -1.92 1.90 -1.70
N LEU A 172 -0.72 2.17 -1.16
CA LEU A 172 -0.32 1.79 0.19
C LEU A 172 -1.15 2.49 1.27
N PHE A 173 -1.46 3.78 1.11
CA PHE A 173 -2.34 4.50 2.04
C PHE A 173 -3.78 3.99 2.01
N GLY A 174 -4.31 3.65 0.83
CA GLY A 174 -5.61 3.00 0.70
C GLY A 174 -5.66 1.66 1.43
N ALA A 175 -4.62 0.83 1.28
CA ALA A 175 -4.47 -0.44 2.00
C ALA A 175 -4.39 -0.24 3.52
N ASP A 176 -3.64 0.76 4.00
CA ASP A 176 -3.57 1.08 5.44
C ASP A 176 -4.94 1.51 6.00
N MET A 177 -5.68 2.33 5.25
CA MET A 177 -7.07 2.67 5.62
C MET A 177 -7.95 1.41 5.71
N LYS A 178 -7.89 0.50 4.73
CA LYS A 178 -8.64 -0.76 4.76
C LYS A 178 -8.24 -1.61 5.96
N ASN A 179 -6.97 -1.70 6.29
CA ASN A 179 -6.49 -2.42 7.48
C ASN A 179 -7.04 -1.84 8.79
N ILE A 180 -7.17 -0.51 8.90
CA ILE A 180 -7.82 0.14 10.05
C ILE A 180 -9.28 -0.30 10.15
N GLY A 181 -10.03 -0.28 9.04
CA GLY A 181 -11.42 -0.73 8.99
C GLY A 181 -11.59 -2.22 9.33
N LEU A 182 -10.79 -3.10 8.72
CA LEU A 182 -10.78 -4.54 9.00
C LEU A 182 -10.45 -4.84 10.47
N GLY A 183 -9.45 -4.14 11.02
CA GLY A 183 -9.10 -4.24 12.43
C GLY A 183 -10.29 -3.91 13.34
N ARG A 184 -11.08 -2.88 13.01
CA ARG A 184 -12.28 -2.52 13.75
C ARG A 184 -13.39 -3.57 13.60
N ILE A 185 -13.63 -4.08 12.39
CA ILE A 185 -14.60 -5.17 12.16
C ILE A 185 -14.22 -6.39 12.99
N ARG A 186 -12.95 -6.79 13.01
CA ARG A 186 -12.47 -7.91 13.82
C ARG A 186 -12.70 -7.70 15.33
N GLN A 187 -12.47 -6.48 15.83
CA GLN A 187 -12.74 -6.18 17.25
C GLN A 187 -14.24 -6.26 17.59
N ILE A 188 -15.11 -5.77 16.70
CA ILE A 188 -16.57 -5.90 16.86
C ILE A 188 -16.97 -7.36 16.81
N ALA A 189 -16.45 -8.15 15.87
CA ALA A 189 -16.76 -9.56 15.71
C ALA A 189 -16.46 -10.40 16.95
N GLN A 190 -15.48 -10.00 17.80
CA GLN A 190 -15.12 -10.73 19.02
C GLN A 190 -16.26 -10.77 20.07
N SER A 191 -17.14 -9.78 20.08
CA SER A 191 -18.17 -9.67 21.14
C SER A 191 -19.53 -9.19 20.65
N THR A 192 -19.75 -9.11 19.34
CA THR A 192 -21.04 -8.72 18.75
C THR A 192 -22.17 -9.66 19.15
N THR A 193 -23.35 -9.09 19.34
CA THR A 193 -24.62 -9.80 19.61
C THR A 193 -25.55 -9.81 18.40
N LEU A 194 -25.11 -9.28 17.26
CA LEU A 194 -25.89 -9.25 16.03
C LEU A 194 -26.29 -10.66 15.58
N PRO A 195 -27.52 -10.83 15.05
CA PRO A 195 -27.97 -12.12 14.55
C PRO A 195 -27.03 -12.75 13.53
N PRO A 196 -26.88 -14.08 13.51
CA PRO A 196 -26.00 -14.78 12.55
C PRO A 196 -26.27 -14.43 11.09
N ASP A 197 -27.52 -14.17 10.71
CA ASP A 197 -27.87 -13.73 9.34
C ASP A 197 -27.25 -12.40 8.96
N ILE A 198 -27.23 -11.47 9.89
CA ILE A 198 -26.59 -10.17 9.70
C ILE A 198 -25.09 -10.36 9.53
N LEU A 199 -24.46 -11.20 10.36
CA LEU A 199 -23.02 -11.48 10.24
C LEU A 199 -22.68 -12.12 8.88
N ARG A 200 -23.52 -13.06 8.39
CA ARG A 200 -23.36 -13.63 7.04
C ARG A 200 -23.43 -12.58 5.93
N SER A 201 -24.32 -11.60 6.06
CA SER A 201 -24.39 -10.49 5.10
C SER A 201 -23.09 -9.68 5.04
N TYR A 202 -22.43 -9.48 6.19
CA TYR A 202 -21.13 -8.81 6.25
C TYR A 202 -19.97 -9.68 5.73
N VAL A 203 -20.02 -11.01 5.93
CA VAL A 203 -19.08 -11.93 5.28
C VAL A 203 -19.11 -11.74 3.77
N LYS A 204 -20.30 -11.76 3.17
CA LYS A 204 -20.49 -11.56 1.72
C LYS A 204 -20.04 -10.15 1.28
N LYS A 205 -20.37 -9.13 2.08
CA LYS A 205 -20.00 -7.74 1.76
C LYS A 205 -18.48 -7.52 1.69
N LEU A 206 -17.69 -8.31 2.43
CA LEU A 206 -16.23 -8.20 2.43
C LEU A 206 -15.60 -8.68 1.11
N GLU A 207 -16.29 -9.52 0.31
CA GLU A 207 -15.72 -10.09 -0.91
C GLU A 207 -15.24 -9.04 -1.90
N LYS A 208 -15.93 -7.91 -2.00
CA LYS A 208 -15.56 -6.81 -2.93
C LYS A 208 -14.23 -6.14 -2.63
N TYR A 209 -13.61 -6.40 -1.47
CA TYR A 209 -12.34 -5.76 -1.08
C TYR A 209 -11.11 -6.66 -1.31
N LYS A 210 -11.31 -7.84 -1.88
CA LYS A 210 -10.23 -8.75 -2.28
C LYS A 210 -9.72 -8.44 -3.69
N GLN A 211 -8.55 -8.97 -3.99
CA GLN A 211 -7.99 -9.07 -5.35
C GLN A 211 -7.92 -7.73 -6.08
N ASN A 212 -7.27 -6.73 -5.47
CA ASN A 212 -7.10 -5.42 -6.12
C ASN A 212 -5.81 -5.37 -6.99
N GLU A 213 -5.70 -6.31 -7.95
CA GLU A 213 -4.57 -6.38 -8.88
C GLU A 213 -4.51 -5.16 -9.80
N GLU A 214 -5.64 -4.75 -10.35
CA GLU A 214 -5.69 -3.66 -11.34
C GLU A 214 -5.33 -2.30 -10.72
N GLY A 215 -5.72 -2.05 -9.47
CA GLY A 215 -5.29 -0.85 -8.73
C GLY A 215 -3.78 -0.80 -8.58
N LEU A 216 -3.14 -1.93 -8.23
CA LEU A 216 -1.69 -2.00 -8.06
C LEU A 216 -0.93 -1.89 -9.40
N LYS A 217 -1.41 -2.55 -10.47
CA LYS A 217 -0.84 -2.39 -11.82
C LYS A 217 -0.91 -0.94 -12.29
N THR A 218 -2.04 -0.28 -12.05
CA THR A 218 -2.25 1.12 -12.37
C THR A 218 -1.27 2.01 -11.59
N ALA A 219 -1.07 1.75 -10.30
CA ALA A 219 -0.10 2.47 -9.48
C ALA A 219 1.34 2.30 -10.02
N PHE A 220 1.74 1.10 -10.42
CA PHE A 220 3.05 0.88 -11.06
C PHE A 220 3.22 1.64 -12.38
N LYS A 221 2.16 1.72 -13.21
CA LYS A 221 2.20 2.53 -14.43
C LYS A 221 2.34 4.02 -14.12
N ARG A 222 1.74 4.50 -13.05
CA ARG A 222 1.91 5.88 -12.58
C ARG A 222 3.34 6.15 -12.14
N GLU A 223 3.97 5.22 -11.42
CA GLU A 223 5.39 5.34 -11.07
C GLU A 223 6.28 5.40 -12.31
N TYR A 224 6.01 4.59 -13.34
CA TYR A 224 6.74 4.68 -14.59
C TYR A 224 6.64 6.08 -15.22
N ALA A 225 5.46 6.67 -15.26
CA ALA A 225 5.27 8.02 -15.80
C ALA A 225 6.07 9.07 -15.01
N PHE A 226 6.11 8.97 -13.68
CA PHE A 226 6.96 9.80 -12.83
C PHE A 226 8.45 9.62 -13.13
N LEU A 227 8.91 8.38 -13.28
CA LEU A 227 10.32 8.07 -13.57
C LEU A 227 10.75 8.59 -14.94
N VAL A 228 9.88 8.51 -15.95
CA VAL A 228 10.13 9.08 -17.30
C VAL A 228 10.29 10.59 -17.20
N TRP A 229 9.38 11.27 -16.48
CA TRP A 229 9.47 12.70 -16.23
C TRP A 229 10.80 13.06 -15.50
N ALA A 230 11.15 12.33 -14.44
CA ALA A 230 12.39 12.58 -13.70
C ALA A 230 13.66 12.45 -14.56
N VAL A 231 13.70 11.48 -15.49
CA VAL A 231 14.80 11.35 -16.45
C VAL A 231 14.88 12.57 -17.39
N ASP A 232 13.73 13.09 -17.84
CA ASP A 232 13.69 14.28 -18.70
C ASP A 232 14.12 15.54 -17.93
N GLU A 233 13.74 15.67 -16.65
CA GLU A 233 14.19 16.77 -15.77
C GLU A 233 15.69 16.72 -15.49
N VAL A 234 16.26 15.53 -15.29
CA VAL A 234 17.72 15.37 -15.19
C VAL A 234 18.41 15.77 -16.49
N LYS A 235 17.84 15.37 -17.64
CA LYS A 235 18.38 15.72 -18.97
C LYS A 235 18.36 17.23 -19.21
N SER A 236 17.26 17.91 -18.86
CA SER A 236 17.10 19.38 -19.05
C SER A 236 17.90 20.21 -18.05
N GLY A 237 18.32 19.61 -16.93
CA GLY A 237 19.06 20.29 -15.87
C GLY A 237 18.20 21.02 -14.84
N HIS A 238 16.87 20.81 -14.86
CA HIS A 238 15.95 21.43 -13.90
C HIS A 238 15.94 20.72 -12.55
N LEU A 239 16.20 19.42 -12.51
CA LEU A 239 16.22 18.65 -11.26
C LEU A 239 17.46 19.02 -10.42
N ARG A 240 17.27 19.91 -9.45
CA ARG A 240 18.26 20.26 -8.42
C ARG A 240 18.01 19.40 -7.18
N SER A 241 18.57 18.22 -7.13
CA SER A 241 18.51 17.38 -5.92
C SER A 241 19.91 17.18 -5.33
N GLU A 242 20.00 16.70 -4.09
CA GLU A 242 21.27 16.24 -3.48
C GLU A 242 21.98 15.18 -4.34
N VAL A 243 21.19 14.46 -5.16
CA VAL A 243 21.64 13.53 -6.20
C VAL A 243 22.41 14.24 -7.31
N GLY A 244 22.09 15.50 -7.60
CA GLY A 244 22.76 16.31 -8.63
C GLY A 244 24.28 16.37 -8.47
N GLY A 245 24.79 16.33 -7.24
CA GLY A 245 26.22 16.38 -6.97
C GLY A 245 27.03 15.23 -7.59
N ILE A 246 26.41 14.04 -7.79
CA ILE A 246 27.06 12.87 -8.42
C ILE A 246 26.70 12.81 -9.91
N ILE A 247 25.47 13.11 -10.26
CA ILE A 247 24.95 12.93 -11.63
C ILE A 247 25.36 14.10 -12.53
N GLU A 248 25.45 15.32 -12.01
CA GLU A 248 25.79 16.52 -12.79
C GLU A 248 27.05 16.37 -13.67
N PRO A 249 28.21 15.91 -13.17
CA PRO A 249 29.38 15.73 -14.01
C PRO A 249 29.20 14.59 -15.05
N LEU A 250 28.35 13.61 -14.80
CA LEU A 250 28.14 12.47 -15.68
C LEU A 250 27.16 12.78 -16.82
N LYS A 251 26.10 13.59 -16.56
CA LYS A 251 25.07 13.88 -17.57
C LYS A 251 25.57 14.70 -18.77
N ALA A 252 26.69 15.40 -18.61
CA ALA A 252 27.31 16.16 -19.69
C ALA A 252 27.85 15.25 -20.83
N HIS A 253 28.05 13.97 -20.56
CA HIS A 253 28.67 13.02 -21.48
C HIS A 253 27.68 11.93 -21.91
N ARG A 254 27.42 11.83 -23.23
CA ARG A 254 26.51 10.84 -23.82
C ARG A 254 26.85 9.37 -23.49
N PHE A 255 28.08 9.08 -23.15
CA PHE A 255 28.48 7.76 -22.69
C PHE A 255 27.92 7.43 -21.30
N TYR A 256 27.98 8.40 -20.37
CA TYR A 256 27.59 8.20 -18.99
C TYR A 256 26.10 8.43 -18.72
N PHE A 257 25.41 9.17 -19.58
CA PHE A 257 23.96 9.40 -19.47
C PHE A 257 23.24 9.17 -20.80
N LYS A 258 22.41 8.14 -20.83
CA LYS A 258 21.56 7.75 -21.94
C LYS A 258 20.10 7.76 -21.50
N PRO A 259 19.39 8.87 -21.67
CA PRO A 259 18.01 9.01 -21.21
C PRO A 259 17.07 7.91 -21.69
N ASN A 260 17.09 7.57 -22.99
CA ASN A 260 16.21 6.55 -23.54
C ASN A 260 16.54 5.15 -22.97
N LYS A 261 17.83 4.82 -22.84
CA LYS A 261 18.27 3.56 -22.22
C LYS A 261 17.85 3.50 -20.75
N THR A 262 17.89 4.63 -20.02
CA THR A 262 17.43 4.73 -18.64
C THR A 262 15.92 4.52 -18.54
N LYS A 263 15.12 5.17 -19.42
CA LYS A 263 13.67 4.94 -19.48
C LYS A 263 13.32 3.50 -19.80
N SER A 264 14.10 2.83 -20.68
CA SER A 264 13.91 1.39 -20.96
C SER A 264 14.15 0.54 -19.71
N LEU A 265 15.21 0.80 -18.94
CA LEU A 265 15.46 0.09 -17.67
C LEU A 265 14.29 0.21 -16.70
N PHE A 266 13.71 1.42 -16.56
CA PHE A 266 12.53 1.64 -15.73
C PHE A 266 11.30 0.90 -16.29
N GLY A 267 11.09 0.94 -17.60
CA GLY A 267 9.98 0.24 -18.25
C GLY A 267 10.05 -1.28 -18.04
N ASP A 268 11.21 -1.87 -18.22
CA ASP A 268 11.42 -3.31 -18.01
C ASP A 268 11.20 -3.73 -16.56
N PHE A 269 11.66 -2.89 -15.61
CA PHE A 269 11.39 -3.10 -14.20
C PHE A 269 9.89 -3.07 -13.90
N VAL A 270 9.18 -2.01 -14.31
CA VAL A 270 7.74 -1.86 -14.04
C VAL A 270 6.93 -2.99 -14.68
N ARG A 271 7.27 -3.42 -15.92
CA ARG A 271 6.63 -4.60 -16.54
C ARG A 271 6.84 -5.85 -15.71
N SER A 272 8.04 -6.02 -15.15
CA SER A 272 8.31 -7.17 -14.28
C SER A 272 7.45 -7.12 -13.01
N GLN A 273 7.25 -5.94 -12.41
CA GLN A 273 6.40 -5.79 -11.24
C GLN A 273 4.91 -6.04 -11.58
N ILE A 274 4.43 -5.52 -12.71
CA ILE A 274 3.06 -5.79 -13.19
C ILE A 274 2.83 -7.30 -13.39
N LYS A 275 3.81 -8.01 -13.95
CA LYS A 275 3.74 -9.47 -14.08
C LYS A 275 3.73 -10.17 -12.70
N ASP A 276 4.48 -9.67 -11.74
CA ASP A 276 4.51 -10.23 -10.38
C ASP A 276 3.21 -9.97 -9.61
N VAL A 277 2.40 -8.95 -10.01
CA VAL A 277 1.04 -8.75 -9.46
C VAL A 277 0.13 -9.94 -9.78
N ASP A 278 0.22 -10.51 -10.99
CA ASP A 278 -0.60 -11.66 -11.41
C ASP A 278 -0.10 -13.01 -10.86
N ALA A 279 1.10 -13.04 -10.29
CA ALA A 279 1.66 -14.25 -9.71
C ALA A 279 1.11 -14.50 -8.30
N PRO A 280 0.91 -15.77 -7.89
CA PRO A 280 0.62 -16.12 -6.50
C PRO A 280 1.69 -15.53 -5.56
N CYS A 281 1.27 -15.06 -4.40
CA CYS A 281 2.14 -14.32 -3.48
C CYS A 281 3.41 -15.06 -3.05
N GLY A 282 3.33 -16.38 -2.87
CA GLY A 282 4.47 -17.20 -2.46
C GLY A 282 5.42 -17.62 -3.59
N PHE A 283 4.98 -17.47 -4.84
CA PHE A 283 5.80 -17.83 -6.01
C PHE A 283 6.56 -16.62 -6.60
N ARG A 284 6.51 -15.51 -5.90
CA ARG A 284 7.31 -14.36 -6.29
C ARG A 284 8.76 -14.71 -6.14
N THR A 285 9.48 -14.57 -7.22
CA THR A 285 10.93 -14.52 -7.14
C THR A 285 11.24 -13.31 -6.25
N VAL A 286 11.70 -13.55 -5.01
CA VAL A 286 12.42 -12.52 -4.26
C VAL A 286 13.62 -12.22 -5.13
N ARG A 287 13.43 -11.30 -6.09
CA ARG A 287 14.54 -10.83 -6.90
C ARG A 287 15.41 -10.07 -5.93
N GLU A 288 16.57 -10.62 -5.65
CA GLU A 288 17.64 -9.84 -5.03
C GLU A 288 17.69 -8.52 -5.80
N ILE A 289 17.58 -7.42 -5.08
CA ILE A 289 17.70 -6.08 -5.64
C ILE A 289 19.05 -6.02 -6.33
N THR A 290 19.05 -6.24 -7.65
CA THR A 290 20.28 -6.20 -8.42
C THR A 290 20.64 -4.74 -8.62
N HIS A 291 21.58 -4.26 -7.82
CA HIS A 291 22.17 -2.95 -8.05
C HIS A 291 22.89 -2.94 -9.41
N LEU A 292 22.50 -1.98 -10.25
CA LEU A 292 23.09 -1.83 -11.58
C LEU A 292 24.37 -0.98 -11.56
N THR A 293 24.58 -0.22 -10.50
CA THR A 293 25.79 0.57 -10.29
C THR A 293 26.91 -0.33 -9.82
N PRO A 294 28.06 -0.37 -10.52
CA PRO A 294 29.19 -1.17 -10.07
C PRO A 294 29.71 -0.73 -8.69
N SER A 295 30.20 -1.67 -7.90
CA SER A 295 30.69 -1.42 -6.53
C SER A 295 32.02 -0.68 -6.46
N SER A 296 32.82 -0.67 -7.55
CA SER A 296 34.15 -0.09 -7.57
C SER A 296 34.27 1.13 -8.50
N MET A 297 34.98 2.16 -8.02
CA MET A 297 35.23 3.38 -8.78
C MET A 297 35.91 3.17 -10.16
N PRO A 298 36.92 2.29 -10.32
CA PRO A 298 37.50 2.03 -11.64
C PRO A 298 36.48 1.53 -12.68
N GLN A 299 35.52 0.72 -12.23
CA GLN A 299 34.46 0.23 -13.10
C GLN A 299 33.48 1.33 -13.53
N TRP A 300 33.28 2.38 -12.70
CA TRP A 300 32.45 3.52 -13.06
C TRP A 300 32.91 4.21 -14.34
N ILE A 301 34.25 4.32 -14.50
CA ILE A 301 34.86 5.05 -15.64
C ILE A 301 34.50 4.41 -16.99
N ILE A 302 34.37 3.08 -17.02
CA ILE A 302 34.06 2.30 -18.23
C ILE A 302 32.60 1.86 -18.33
N THR A 303 31.77 2.27 -17.36
CA THR A 303 30.37 1.83 -17.33
C THR A 303 29.51 2.78 -18.15
N GLU A 304 28.95 2.25 -19.22
CA GLU A 304 27.97 2.96 -20.04
C GLU A 304 26.68 3.23 -19.25
N ASN A 305 26.11 4.41 -19.45
CA ASN A 305 24.89 4.87 -18.79
C ASN A 305 24.96 4.83 -17.24
N LEU A 306 26.12 5.15 -16.69
CA LEU A 306 26.35 5.13 -15.24
C LEU A 306 25.34 6.00 -14.47
N ALA A 307 25.05 7.23 -14.96
CA ALA A 307 24.06 8.11 -14.34
C ALA A 307 22.66 7.47 -14.33
N GLY A 308 22.25 6.84 -15.42
CA GLY A 308 20.97 6.13 -15.48
C GLY A 308 20.90 4.91 -14.55
N ARG A 309 22.01 4.21 -14.34
CA ARG A 309 22.10 3.09 -13.39
C ARG A 309 22.01 3.57 -11.95
N ILE A 310 22.65 4.69 -11.62
CA ILE A 310 22.53 5.33 -10.30
C ILE A 310 21.09 5.76 -10.03
N LEU A 311 20.44 6.40 -11.01
CA LEU A 311 19.02 6.79 -10.92
C LEU A 311 18.13 5.56 -10.69
N TYR A 312 18.38 4.46 -11.41
CA TYR A 312 17.66 3.21 -11.23
C TYR A 312 17.81 2.67 -9.80
N ASP A 313 19.04 2.54 -9.30
CA ASP A 313 19.31 1.99 -7.97
C ASP A 313 18.73 2.86 -6.84
N MET A 314 18.58 4.16 -7.06
CA MET A 314 17.96 5.07 -6.10
C MET A 314 16.44 4.98 -6.08
N ALA A 315 15.83 4.81 -7.26
CA ALA A 315 14.37 4.90 -7.41
C ALA A 315 13.67 3.56 -7.13
N MET A 316 14.35 2.44 -7.41
CA MET A 316 13.60 1.24 -7.76
C MET A 316 13.23 0.24 -6.66
N PRO A 317 14.01 -0.13 -5.69
CA PRO A 317 13.78 -1.49 -5.20
C PRO A 317 12.74 -1.64 -4.10
N ARG A 318 12.61 -0.67 -3.21
CA ARG A 318 11.89 -0.90 -1.94
C ARG A 318 10.37 -0.76 -2.04
N TYR A 319 9.88 0.17 -2.84
CA TYR A 319 8.43 0.44 -2.94
C TYR A 319 7.66 -0.72 -3.58
N ALA A 320 8.20 -1.30 -4.63
CA ALA A 320 7.53 -2.36 -5.37
C ALA A 320 7.33 -3.61 -4.52
N THR A 321 8.39 -4.07 -3.82
CA THR A 321 8.31 -5.23 -2.92
C THR A 321 7.28 -5.00 -1.82
N THR A 322 7.33 -3.83 -1.17
CA THR A 322 6.36 -3.47 -0.12
C THR A 322 4.93 -3.45 -0.64
N ALA A 323 4.67 -2.91 -1.83
CA ALA A 323 3.33 -2.84 -2.39
C ALA A 323 2.77 -4.24 -2.73
N LEU A 324 3.62 -5.11 -3.30
CA LEU A 324 3.26 -6.49 -3.58
C LEU A 324 2.97 -7.30 -2.30
N GLU A 325 3.79 -7.14 -1.26
CA GLU A 325 3.56 -7.77 0.04
C GLU A 325 2.28 -7.24 0.68
N THR A 326 2.05 -5.93 0.64
CA THR A 326 0.85 -5.29 1.19
C THR A 326 -0.41 -5.84 0.55
N ARG A 327 -0.43 -6.04 -0.77
CA ARG A 327 -1.58 -6.67 -1.46
C ARG A 327 -1.89 -8.04 -0.88
N CYS A 328 -0.88 -8.88 -0.72
CA CYS A 328 -1.07 -10.24 -0.22
C CYS A 328 -1.52 -10.29 1.24
N GLN A 329 -0.95 -9.42 2.07
CA GLN A 329 -1.37 -9.26 3.47
C GLN A 329 -2.79 -8.73 3.56
N GLU A 330 -3.21 -7.88 2.63
CA GLU A 330 -4.57 -7.36 2.55
C GLU A 330 -5.57 -8.46 2.20
N ASP A 331 -5.30 -9.27 1.18
CA ASP A 331 -6.14 -10.40 0.78
C ASP A 331 -6.30 -11.41 1.94
N PHE A 332 -5.22 -11.73 2.64
CA PHE A 332 -5.28 -12.51 3.88
C PHE A 332 -6.13 -11.82 4.93
N SER A 333 -5.94 -10.53 5.16
CA SER A 333 -6.64 -9.76 6.19
C SER A 333 -8.16 -9.72 5.96
N VAL A 334 -8.59 -9.57 4.70
CA VAL A 334 -10.01 -9.63 4.31
C VAL A 334 -10.54 -11.05 4.54
N SER A 335 -9.88 -12.07 4.01
CA SER A 335 -10.29 -13.47 4.11
C SER A 335 -10.37 -13.96 5.57
N ALA A 336 -9.37 -13.63 6.39
CA ALA A 336 -9.38 -13.97 7.81
C ALA A 336 -10.48 -13.22 8.58
N THR A 337 -10.85 -12.00 8.18
CA THR A 337 -11.98 -11.26 8.77
C THR A 337 -13.32 -11.92 8.40
N GLN A 338 -13.47 -12.41 7.17
CA GLN A 338 -14.64 -13.19 6.75
C GLN A 338 -14.77 -14.48 7.58
N VAL A 339 -13.70 -15.25 7.69
CA VAL A 339 -13.68 -16.49 8.50
C VAL A 339 -14.00 -16.18 9.97
N LEU A 340 -13.50 -15.08 10.53
CA LEU A 340 -13.80 -14.68 11.91
C LEU A 340 -15.30 -14.37 12.11
N LEU A 341 -15.92 -13.60 11.21
CA LEU A 341 -17.36 -13.30 11.25
C LEU A 341 -18.22 -14.57 11.08
N ALA A 342 -17.84 -15.45 10.14
CA ALA A 342 -18.51 -16.73 9.92
C ALA A 342 -18.39 -17.64 11.16
N SER A 343 -17.21 -17.71 11.78
CA SER A 343 -16.97 -18.47 13.01
C SER A 343 -17.78 -17.91 14.18
N ARG A 344 -17.94 -16.58 14.27
CA ARG A 344 -18.80 -15.96 15.28
C ARG A 344 -20.26 -16.35 15.07
N ALA A 345 -20.80 -16.26 13.84
CA ALA A 345 -22.15 -16.67 13.50
C ALA A 345 -22.40 -18.17 13.83
N TYR A 346 -21.45 -19.02 13.46
CA TYR A 346 -21.48 -20.45 13.79
C TYR A 346 -21.55 -20.69 15.30
N THR A 347 -20.67 -20.01 16.06
CA THR A 347 -20.59 -20.18 17.52
C THR A 347 -21.85 -19.71 18.21
N MET A 348 -22.48 -18.64 17.72
CA MET A 348 -23.75 -18.14 18.27
C MET A 348 -24.92 -19.13 18.04
N GLU A 349 -24.94 -19.83 16.93
CA GLU A 349 -26.00 -20.82 16.63
C GLU A 349 -25.75 -22.17 17.32
N THR A 350 -24.51 -22.60 17.46
CA THR A 350 -24.18 -23.96 17.94
C THR A 350 -23.68 -24.03 19.39
N GLY A 351 -23.28 -22.87 19.95
CA GLY A 351 -22.66 -22.81 21.26
C GLY A 351 -21.20 -23.31 21.30
N GLN A 352 -20.61 -23.67 20.16
CA GLN A 352 -19.26 -24.24 20.07
C GLN A 352 -18.43 -23.60 18.95
N TYR A 353 -17.10 -23.60 19.12
CA TYR A 353 -16.20 -23.25 18.03
C TYR A 353 -16.27 -24.28 16.90
N PRO A 354 -16.12 -23.89 15.62
CA PRO A 354 -16.03 -24.84 14.53
C PRO A 354 -14.87 -25.83 14.77
N ALA A 355 -15.08 -27.10 14.42
CA ALA A 355 -14.02 -28.11 14.52
C ALA A 355 -12.98 -27.91 13.40
N SER A 356 -13.44 -27.51 12.20
CA SER A 356 -12.63 -27.09 11.04
C SER A 356 -13.34 -25.95 10.32
N LEU A 357 -12.69 -25.30 9.37
CA LEU A 357 -13.31 -24.26 8.54
C LEU A 357 -14.40 -24.82 7.63
N ASP A 358 -14.37 -26.11 7.28
CA ASP A 358 -15.42 -26.76 6.49
C ASP A 358 -16.79 -26.72 7.18
N ASN A 359 -16.82 -26.64 8.51
CA ASN A 359 -18.09 -26.51 9.25
C ASN A 359 -18.80 -25.17 8.97
N LEU A 360 -18.08 -24.19 8.38
CA LEU A 360 -18.64 -22.89 8.02
C LEU A 360 -19.33 -22.91 6.65
N VAL A 361 -19.01 -23.91 5.81
CA VAL A 361 -19.48 -24.02 4.42
C VAL A 361 -20.67 -25.00 4.33
N PRO A 362 -21.71 -24.72 3.54
CA PRO A 362 -21.96 -23.47 2.81
C PRO A 362 -22.77 -22.44 3.63
N ARG A 363 -23.16 -22.77 4.86
CA ARG A 363 -24.16 -22.01 5.62
C ARG A 363 -23.71 -20.59 6.02
N TYR A 364 -22.43 -20.41 6.37
CA TYR A 364 -21.92 -19.15 6.90
C TYR A 364 -21.01 -18.42 5.92
N MET A 365 -20.48 -19.13 4.93
CA MET A 365 -19.69 -18.61 3.82
C MET A 365 -19.74 -19.59 2.64
N ASP A 366 -19.52 -19.11 1.42
CA ASP A 366 -19.67 -19.91 0.21
C ASP A 366 -18.58 -20.98 0.05
N GLY A 367 -17.39 -20.73 0.57
CA GLY A 367 -16.24 -21.65 0.56
C GLY A 367 -15.17 -21.19 1.54
N VAL A 368 -14.27 -22.09 1.92
CA VAL A 368 -13.07 -21.72 2.70
C VAL A 368 -12.14 -20.92 1.78
N PRO A 369 -11.76 -19.68 2.16
CA PRO A 369 -10.87 -18.89 1.33
C PRO A 369 -9.48 -19.53 1.22
N ASP A 370 -8.85 -19.37 0.07
CA ASP A 370 -7.45 -19.75 -0.11
C ASP A 370 -6.50 -18.78 0.59
N ASP A 371 -5.40 -19.30 1.06
CA ASP A 371 -4.25 -18.54 1.53
C ASP A 371 -3.58 -17.85 0.33
N PRO A 372 -3.51 -16.53 0.28
CA PRO A 372 -2.93 -15.81 -0.86
C PRO A 372 -1.46 -16.13 -1.09
N PHE A 373 -0.77 -16.70 -0.09
CA PHE A 373 0.65 -16.98 -0.20
C PHE A 373 0.96 -18.33 -0.84
N ASP A 374 0.27 -19.40 -0.47
CA ASP A 374 0.56 -20.73 -1.03
C ASP A 374 -0.58 -21.36 -1.83
N GLY A 375 -1.72 -20.66 -1.94
CA GLY A 375 -2.89 -21.12 -2.71
C GLY A 375 -3.64 -22.30 -2.11
N LYS A 376 -3.30 -22.71 -0.90
CA LYS A 376 -4.05 -23.75 -0.16
C LYS A 376 -5.13 -23.10 0.69
N PRO A 377 -6.17 -23.84 1.14
CA PRO A 377 -7.15 -23.29 2.06
C PRO A 377 -6.52 -22.64 3.28
N LEU A 378 -7.06 -21.50 3.74
CA LEU A 378 -6.64 -20.85 4.97
C LEU A 378 -6.63 -21.85 6.13
N ARG A 379 -5.69 -21.68 7.01
CA ARG A 379 -5.48 -22.58 8.15
C ARG A 379 -6.19 -22.08 9.39
N TYR A 380 -6.59 -23.02 10.21
CA TYR A 380 -7.26 -22.76 11.47
C TYR A 380 -6.74 -23.71 12.56
N SER A 381 -6.37 -23.15 13.69
CA SER A 381 -6.07 -23.93 14.90
C SER A 381 -7.14 -23.68 15.95
N ARG A 382 -7.98 -24.69 16.18
CA ARG A 382 -9.02 -24.64 17.23
C ARG A 382 -8.40 -24.50 18.63
N GLU A 383 -7.29 -25.20 18.88
CA GLU A 383 -6.58 -25.17 20.17
C GLU A 383 -6.03 -23.79 20.48
N LYS A 384 -5.33 -23.17 19.51
CA LYS A 384 -4.75 -21.83 19.64
C LYS A 384 -5.76 -20.73 19.41
N LYS A 385 -6.96 -21.07 18.89
CA LYS A 385 -8.00 -20.12 18.48
C LYS A 385 -7.46 -19.07 17.50
N VAL A 386 -6.85 -19.53 16.42
CA VAL A 386 -6.27 -18.65 15.38
C VAL A 386 -6.65 -19.11 13.99
N ILE A 387 -6.86 -18.12 13.12
CA ILE A 387 -6.93 -18.23 11.67
C ILE A 387 -5.58 -17.72 11.16
N TYR A 388 -4.91 -18.45 10.27
CA TYR A 388 -3.57 -18.05 9.86
C TYR A 388 -3.22 -18.43 8.43
N SER A 389 -2.24 -17.70 7.90
CA SER A 389 -1.57 -17.92 6.63
C SER A 389 -0.09 -18.22 6.89
N VAL A 390 0.52 -19.00 6.02
CA VAL A 390 1.97 -19.30 6.10
C VAL A 390 2.88 -18.08 5.83
N GLY A 391 2.32 -17.00 5.26
CA GLY A 391 3.12 -15.82 4.97
C GLY A 391 4.15 -16.01 3.87
N MET A 392 5.12 -15.09 3.81
CA MET A 392 6.09 -14.99 2.72
C MET A 392 7.12 -16.13 2.69
N ASP A 393 7.43 -16.75 3.82
CA ASP A 393 8.42 -17.83 3.89
C ASP A 393 7.85 -19.21 3.50
N LEU A 394 6.52 -19.29 3.30
CA LEU A 394 5.77 -20.51 2.94
C LEU A 394 5.95 -21.66 3.95
N VAL A 395 6.40 -21.36 5.16
CA VAL A 395 6.60 -22.34 6.22
C VAL A 395 5.43 -22.31 7.18
N ASP A 396 4.69 -23.42 7.28
CA ASP A 396 3.61 -23.57 8.26
C ASP A 396 4.18 -23.70 9.68
N SER A 397 4.17 -22.61 10.42
CA SER A 397 4.60 -22.54 11.82
C SER A 397 3.47 -22.88 12.82
N GLY A 398 2.31 -23.36 12.32
CA GLY A 398 1.15 -23.77 13.10
C GLY A 398 0.45 -22.61 13.82
N GLY A 399 0.34 -21.46 13.20
CA GLY A 399 -0.26 -20.25 13.76
C GLY A 399 0.65 -19.54 14.76
N ARG A 400 1.96 -19.62 14.60
CA ARG A 400 2.93 -18.87 15.39
C ARG A 400 3.24 -17.54 14.69
N GLU A 401 2.85 -16.47 15.33
CA GLU A 401 2.96 -15.11 14.79
C GLU A 401 4.41 -14.73 14.51
N SER A 402 4.65 -14.09 13.37
CA SER A 402 5.92 -13.47 13.03
C SER A 402 6.31 -12.42 14.08
N GLN A 403 7.55 -12.43 14.53
CA GLN A 403 8.07 -11.33 15.35
C GLN A 403 8.21 -10.07 14.49
N ARG A 404 7.91 -8.91 15.06
CA ARG A 404 7.97 -7.62 14.36
C ARG A 404 9.34 -7.45 13.69
N GLY A 405 9.35 -7.37 12.34
CA GLY A 405 10.57 -7.18 11.54
C GLY A 405 11.30 -8.46 11.13
N ALA A 406 10.80 -9.66 11.51
CA ALA A 406 11.30 -10.91 10.97
C ALA A 406 10.49 -11.31 9.72
N PRO A 407 11.12 -11.72 8.62
CA PRO A 407 10.41 -12.20 7.42
C PRO A 407 9.80 -13.59 7.61
N THR A 408 9.99 -14.20 8.77
CA THR A 408 9.60 -15.59 9.08
C THR A 408 8.45 -15.62 10.08
N GLY A 409 7.45 -16.44 9.81
CA GLY A 409 6.31 -16.70 10.68
C GLY A 409 4.96 -16.45 10.01
N ASP A 410 3.93 -17.01 10.62
CA ASP A 410 2.57 -16.97 10.09
C ASP A 410 1.92 -15.58 10.28
N HIS A 411 1.08 -15.17 9.32
CA HIS A 411 0.13 -14.09 9.55
C HIS A 411 -1.06 -14.63 10.32
N VAL A 412 -1.44 -13.97 11.42
CA VAL A 412 -2.38 -14.53 12.40
C VAL A 412 -3.53 -13.58 12.71
N VAL A 413 -4.75 -14.09 12.73
CA VAL A 413 -5.94 -13.44 13.30
C VAL A 413 -6.47 -14.28 14.45
N ARG A 414 -6.54 -13.70 15.65
CA ARG A 414 -6.98 -14.39 16.88
C ARG A 414 -8.49 -14.38 17.01
N ILE A 415 -9.02 -15.46 17.57
CA ILE A 415 -10.43 -15.62 17.97
C ILE A 415 -10.47 -15.55 19.49
N THR A 416 -11.27 -14.64 20.06
CA THR A 416 -11.31 -14.40 21.51
C THR A 416 -12.71 -14.49 22.12
N PHE A 417 -13.73 -14.86 21.33
CA PHE A 417 -15.11 -15.09 21.81
C PHE A 417 -15.36 -16.51 22.29
#